data_055a60412794aea7fe8510cf06946d50
#
_entry.id   055a60412794aea7fe8510cf06946d50
#
_cell.length_a   1.000
_cell.length_b   1.000
_cell.length_c   1.000
_cell.angle_alpha   90.00
_cell.angle_beta   90.00
_cell.angle_gamma   90.00
#
_symmetry.space_group_name_H-M   'P 1'
#
loop_
_entity.id
_entity.type
_entity.pdbx_description
1 polymer ?
#
loop_
_entity_poly.entity_id
_entity_poly.type
_entity_poly.pdbx_seq_one_letter_code
_entity_poly.pdbx_strand_id
1 'polypeptide(L)'
;MTNTDFIIVLAWPEGEVTAAGAWYDPLFATDGKYRVGHSAIILVNSENKKLHYFDFGRYHTPIGFGRVRDEETDPDIGIPICAEIKENKINNIENILLHTVNKKANHGEGKLYASILKNINFSSAYKFAKNIQEKGIIPYGPFVPKGSNCSRFVSATIRKSDPNLIKNLRLQFPFSLSPCPKRNV
;
A
#
# COMPACT_ATOMS: atom_id res chain seq x y z
N MET A 1 -8.38 -16.86 23.24
CA MET A 1 -7.16 -16.25 22.66
C MET A 1 -7.64 -15.28 21.60
N THR A 2 -7.39 -13.99 21.75
CA THR A 2 -7.73 -13.01 20.71
C THR A 2 -6.81 -13.27 19.53
N ASN A 3 -7.40 -13.67 18.39
CA ASN A 3 -6.65 -13.82 17.15
C ASN A 3 -6.05 -12.48 16.77
N THR A 4 -4.76 -12.47 16.45
CA THR A 4 -4.05 -11.25 16.07
C THR A 4 -4.04 -11.10 14.58
N ASP A 5 -4.68 -10.05 14.07
CA ASP A 5 -4.60 -9.66 12.67
C ASP A 5 -3.30 -8.89 12.37
N PHE A 6 -2.87 -8.90 11.10
CA PHE A 6 -1.62 -8.27 10.70
C PHE A 6 -1.80 -7.41 9.45
N ILE A 7 -0.90 -6.44 9.32
CA ILE A 7 -0.63 -5.74 8.06
C ILE A 7 0.81 -6.02 7.67
N ILE A 8 1.03 -6.43 6.42
CA ILE A 8 2.34 -6.43 5.79
C ILE A 8 2.40 -5.20 4.91
N VAL A 9 3.27 -4.25 5.26
CA VAL A 9 3.50 -3.04 4.48
C VAL A 9 4.62 -3.31 3.51
N LEU A 10 4.43 -2.95 2.24
CA LEU A 10 5.36 -3.20 1.14
C LEU A 10 5.84 -1.89 0.54
N ALA A 11 7.12 -1.80 0.22
CA ALA A 11 7.73 -0.65 -0.43
C ALA A 11 8.80 -1.06 -1.43
N TRP A 12 8.69 -0.53 -2.66
CA TRP A 12 9.70 -0.58 -3.72
C TRP A 12 10.19 0.86 -3.97
N PRO A 13 11.24 1.33 -3.27
CA PRO A 13 11.63 2.75 -3.32
C PRO A 13 12.27 3.19 -4.64
N GLU A 14 12.65 2.24 -5.49
CA GLU A 14 13.43 2.50 -6.70
C GLU A 14 12.57 2.76 -7.94
N GLY A 15 11.27 2.45 -7.87
CA GLY A 15 10.36 2.59 -8.98
C GLY A 15 10.24 4.04 -9.50
N GLU A 16 10.16 4.17 -10.81
CA GLU A 16 9.96 5.45 -11.48
C GLU A 16 8.50 5.63 -11.90
N VAL A 17 8.03 6.87 -11.83
CA VAL A 17 6.68 7.27 -12.24
C VAL A 17 6.77 8.46 -13.19
N THR A 18 6.14 8.36 -14.35
CA THR A 18 6.08 9.48 -15.31
C THR A 18 5.27 10.65 -14.73
N ALA A 19 5.77 11.86 -14.87
CA ALA A 19 5.07 13.08 -14.52
C ALA A 19 3.76 13.20 -15.32
N ALA A 20 2.70 13.70 -14.66
CA ALA A 20 1.36 13.72 -15.23
C ALA A 20 0.90 15.10 -15.68
N GLY A 21 1.79 16.09 -15.76
CA GLY A 21 1.47 17.48 -16.12
C GLY A 21 0.97 18.30 -14.93
N ALA A 22 1.35 17.93 -13.70
CA ALA A 22 1.00 18.71 -12.51
C ALA A 22 1.85 19.99 -12.43
N TRP A 23 1.30 21.03 -11.80
CA TRP A 23 1.98 22.34 -11.64
C TRP A 23 3.34 22.26 -10.94
N TYR A 24 3.59 21.23 -10.16
CA TYR A 24 4.85 20.99 -9.44
C TYR A 24 5.85 20.13 -10.24
N ASP A 25 5.46 19.55 -11.39
CA ASP A 25 6.34 18.69 -12.18
C ASP A 25 7.64 19.38 -12.60
N PRO A 26 7.66 20.65 -13.04
CA PRO A 26 8.90 21.35 -13.39
C PRO A 26 9.89 21.52 -12.24
N LEU A 27 9.39 21.45 -10.97
CA LEU A 27 10.22 21.64 -9.78
C LEU A 27 10.80 20.31 -9.25
N PHE A 28 10.14 19.18 -9.50
CA PHE A 28 10.46 17.91 -8.84
C PHE A 28 10.67 16.73 -9.78
N ALA A 29 10.26 16.82 -11.05
CA ALA A 29 10.51 15.77 -12.03
C ALA A 29 11.89 15.96 -12.70
N THR A 30 12.61 14.86 -12.91
CA THR A 30 13.84 14.82 -13.70
C THR A 30 13.53 14.07 -14.99
N ASP A 31 13.77 14.69 -16.14
CA ASP A 31 13.46 14.12 -17.47
C ASP A 31 12.01 13.62 -17.58
N GLY A 32 11.06 14.37 -17.00
CA GLY A 32 9.64 14.02 -17.00
C GLY A 32 9.27 12.82 -16.11
N LYS A 33 10.15 12.41 -15.20
CA LYS A 33 9.94 11.27 -14.29
C LYS A 33 10.21 11.64 -12.84
N TYR A 34 9.57 10.90 -11.95
CA TYR A 34 9.82 10.90 -10.51
C TYR A 34 10.36 9.55 -10.06
N ARG A 35 11.44 9.54 -9.33
CA ARG A 35 11.91 8.36 -8.59
C ARG A 35 11.26 8.32 -7.21
N VAL A 36 9.99 7.97 -7.16
CA VAL A 36 9.19 8.01 -5.93
C VAL A 36 8.86 6.64 -5.37
N GLY A 37 9.13 5.59 -6.16
CA GLY A 37 8.85 4.21 -5.80
C GLY A 37 7.36 3.87 -5.77
N HIS A 38 7.08 2.62 -5.37
CA HIS A 38 5.74 2.10 -5.17
C HIS A 38 5.53 1.60 -3.74
N SER A 39 4.28 1.60 -3.28
CA SER A 39 3.90 1.11 -1.96
C SER A 39 2.56 0.40 -2.03
N ALA A 40 2.48 -0.73 -1.33
CA ALA A 40 1.27 -1.55 -1.23
C ALA A 40 1.11 -2.10 0.19
N ILE A 41 -0.03 -2.72 0.48
CA ILE A 41 -0.27 -3.43 1.73
C ILE A 41 -0.91 -4.78 1.48
N ILE A 42 -0.64 -5.72 2.40
CA ILE A 42 -1.39 -6.97 2.51
C ILE A 42 -2.05 -6.96 3.88
N LEU A 43 -3.37 -7.01 3.91
CA LEU A 43 -4.15 -7.20 5.13
C LEU A 43 -4.30 -8.71 5.35
N VAL A 44 -3.94 -9.17 6.55
CA VAL A 44 -4.00 -10.58 6.92
C VAL A 44 -5.08 -10.79 7.97
N ASN A 45 -6.12 -11.52 7.60
CA ASN A 45 -7.17 -11.93 8.52
C ASN A 45 -6.73 -13.22 9.24
N SER A 46 -6.60 -13.15 10.54
CA SER A 46 -6.12 -14.29 11.35
C SER A 46 -7.13 -15.43 11.49
N GLU A 47 -8.42 -15.18 11.31
CA GLU A 47 -9.47 -16.20 11.43
C GLU A 47 -9.46 -17.13 10.22
N ASN A 48 -9.50 -16.56 9.00
CA ASN A 48 -9.53 -17.32 7.75
C ASN A 48 -8.17 -17.44 7.08
N LYS A 49 -7.13 -16.80 7.63
CA LYS A 49 -5.73 -16.79 7.14
C LYS A 49 -5.55 -16.24 5.72
N LYS A 50 -6.56 -15.57 5.18
CA LYS A 50 -6.50 -14.96 3.84
C LYS A 50 -5.63 -13.72 3.84
N LEU A 51 -4.99 -13.50 2.69
CA LEU A 51 -4.15 -12.36 2.38
C LEU A 51 -4.88 -11.48 1.36
N HIS A 52 -5.19 -10.26 1.76
CA HIS A 52 -5.85 -9.28 0.90
C HIS A 52 -4.85 -8.20 0.49
N TYR A 53 -4.39 -8.27 -0.76
CA TYR A 53 -3.48 -7.27 -1.32
C TYR A 53 -4.26 -6.04 -1.76
N PHE A 54 -3.75 -4.87 -1.41
CA PHE A 54 -4.26 -3.58 -1.88
C PHE A 54 -3.13 -2.67 -2.29
N ASP A 55 -3.29 -1.99 -3.41
CA ASP A 55 -2.47 -0.86 -3.80
C ASP A 55 -3.30 0.28 -4.39
N PHE A 56 -2.67 1.42 -4.62
CA PHE A 56 -3.25 2.57 -5.28
C PHE A 56 -2.30 3.07 -6.36
N GLY A 57 -2.81 3.23 -7.57
CA GLY A 57 -1.99 3.69 -8.69
C GLY A 57 -2.81 4.14 -9.90
N ARG A 58 -2.09 4.52 -10.96
CA ARG A 58 -2.67 4.99 -12.24
C ARG A 58 -2.98 3.83 -13.19
N TYR A 59 -3.70 2.84 -12.70
CA TYR A 59 -4.00 1.60 -13.42
C TYR A 59 -5.26 1.73 -14.25
N HIS A 60 -5.10 1.78 -15.58
CA HIS A 60 -6.23 1.95 -16.53
C HIS A 60 -7.13 3.15 -16.16
N THR A 61 -6.50 4.27 -15.78
CA THR A 61 -7.20 5.51 -15.40
C THR A 61 -6.77 6.64 -16.33
N PRO A 62 -7.62 7.68 -16.49
CA PRO A 62 -7.22 8.91 -17.18
C PRO A 62 -5.96 9.54 -16.54
N ILE A 63 -5.23 10.33 -17.32
CA ILE A 63 -4.07 11.08 -16.82
C ILE A 63 -4.48 11.94 -15.62
N GLY A 64 -3.67 11.94 -14.56
CA GLY A 64 -3.96 12.69 -13.33
C GLY A 64 -4.91 12.00 -12.34
N PHE A 65 -5.34 10.77 -12.64
CA PHE A 65 -6.20 9.98 -11.77
C PHE A 65 -5.56 8.64 -11.40
N GLY A 66 -6.07 8.02 -10.33
CA GLY A 66 -5.69 6.68 -9.88
C GLY A 66 -6.87 5.97 -9.24
N ARG A 67 -6.71 4.68 -8.98
CA ARG A 67 -7.70 3.83 -8.30
C ARG A 67 -7.03 2.84 -7.35
N VAL A 68 -7.80 2.34 -6.41
CA VAL A 68 -7.40 1.20 -5.57
C VAL A 68 -7.65 -0.08 -6.35
N ARG A 69 -6.72 -1.04 -6.24
CA ARG A 69 -6.86 -2.41 -6.75
C ARG A 69 -6.83 -3.41 -5.60
N ASP A 70 -7.53 -4.51 -5.80
CA ASP A 70 -7.45 -5.75 -5.04
C ASP A 70 -7.72 -6.94 -5.97
N GLU A 71 -7.77 -8.16 -5.43
CA GLU A 71 -8.03 -9.38 -6.19
C GLU A 71 -9.41 -9.44 -6.85
N GLU A 72 -10.39 -8.64 -6.40
CA GLU A 72 -11.72 -8.61 -6.98
C GLU A 72 -11.76 -7.74 -8.26
N THR A 73 -11.03 -6.62 -8.25
CA THR A 73 -10.95 -5.73 -9.41
C THR A 73 -9.86 -6.09 -10.40
N ASP A 74 -8.78 -6.69 -9.91
CA ASP A 74 -7.61 -7.09 -10.71
C ASP A 74 -7.11 -8.46 -10.21
N PRO A 75 -7.69 -9.58 -10.70
CA PRO A 75 -7.41 -10.93 -10.18
C PRO A 75 -5.93 -11.33 -10.25
N ASP A 76 -5.17 -10.72 -11.15
CA ASP A 76 -3.75 -10.97 -11.34
C ASP A 76 -2.87 -10.47 -10.18
N ILE A 77 -3.38 -9.59 -9.29
CA ILE A 77 -2.66 -9.19 -8.07
C ILE A 77 -2.99 -10.04 -6.84
N GLY A 78 -3.99 -10.90 -6.92
CA GLY A 78 -4.41 -11.79 -5.83
C GLY A 78 -3.29 -12.70 -5.33
N ILE A 79 -3.24 -12.99 -4.03
CA ILE A 79 -2.25 -13.87 -3.39
C ILE A 79 -2.93 -15.18 -2.99
N PRO A 80 -2.71 -16.29 -3.73
CA PRO A 80 -3.38 -17.58 -3.47
C PRO A 80 -2.76 -18.37 -2.31
N ILE A 81 -1.92 -17.74 -1.50
CA ILE A 81 -1.26 -18.33 -0.34
C ILE A 81 -2.05 -17.96 0.91
N CYS A 82 -2.23 -18.89 1.84
CA CYS A 82 -2.75 -18.58 3.17
C CYS A 82 -1.59 -18.29 4.14
N ALA A 83 -1.84 -17.41 5.11
CA ALA A 83 -0.88 -17.12 6.18
C ALA A 83 -0.78 -18.30 7.15
N GLU A 84 0.44 -18.73 7.48
CA GLU A 84 0.70 -19.67 8.56
C GLU A 84 0.99 -18.90 9.85
N ILE A 85 -0.04 -18.76 10.68
CA ILE A 85 0.05 -17.98 11.92
C ILE A 85 0.28 -18.92 13.11
N LYS A 86 1.42 -18.77 13.80
CA LYS A 86 1.75 -19.45 15.06
C LYS A 86 2.41 -18.46 16.02
N GLU A 87 2.11 -18.57 17.30
CA GLU A 87 2.69 -17.73 18.34
C GLU A 87 2.69 -16.23 18.01
N ASN A 88 1.60 -15.77 17.44
CA ASN A 88 1.41 -14.37 17.05
C ASN A 88 2.47 -13.89 16.02
N LYS A 89 2.86 -14.77 15.08
CA LYS A 89 3.80 -14.50 13.98
C LYS A 89 3.29 -15.17 12.70
N ILE A 90 3.66 -14.60 11.56
CA ILE A 90 3.45 -15.19 10.24
C ILE A 90 4.71 -16.00 9.91
N ASN A 91 4.60 -17.34 9.93
CA ASN A 91 5.76 -18.21 9.76
C ASN A 91 6.21 -18.34 8.31
N ASN A 92 5.29 -18.26 7.36
CA ASN A 92 5.59 -18.35 5.93
C ASN A 92 5.75 -16.99 5.25
N ILE A 93 6.20 -15.97 5.99
CA ILE A 93 6.36 -14.60 5.46
C ILE A 93 7.26 -14.54 4.22
N GLU A 94 8.33 -15.32 4.19
CA GLU A 94 9.26 -15.37 3.06
C GLU A 94 8.56 -15.82 1.78
N ASN A 95 7.74 -16.87 1.85
CA ASN A 95 6.95 -17.36 0.71
C ASN A 95 5.98 -16.31 0.20
N ILE A 96 5.32 -15.58 1.10
CA ILE A 96 4.40 -14.50 0.77
C ILE A 96 5.15 -13.38 0.05
N LEU A 97 6.30 -12.96 0.57
CA LEU A 97 7.12 -11.91 -0.03
C LEU A 97 7.71 -12.32 -1.38
N LEU A 98 8.21 -13.56 -1.52
CA LEU A 98 8.72 -14.11 -2.78
C LEU A 98 7.64 -14.15 -3.84
N HIS A 99 6.43 -14.62 -3.49
CA HIS A 99 5.30 -14.58 -4.40
C HIS A 99 4.99 -13.15 -4.86
N THR A 100 5.00 -12.21 -3.93
CA THR A 100 4.71 -10.80 -4.20
C THR A 100 5.77 -10.15 -5.11
N VAL A 101 7.06 -10.38 -4.85
CA VAL A 101 8.17 -9.83 -5.68
C VAL A 101 8.11 -10.35 -7.12
N ASN A 102 7.81 -11.63 -7.29
CA ASN A 102 7.80 -12.25 -8.61
C ASN A 102 6.57 -11.88 -9.46
N LYS A 103 5.60 -11.19 -8.88
CA LYS A 103 4.35 -10.81 -9.55
C LYS A 103 4.49 -9.48 -10.28
N LYS A 104 4.61 -9.53 -11.62
CA LYS A 104 4.74 -8.32 -12.47
C LYS A 104 3.57 -7.36 -12.33
N ALA A 105 2.36 -7.88 -12.08
CA ALA A 105 1.16 -7.07 -11.90
C ALA A 105 1.23 -6.09 -10.73
N ASN A 106 2.12 -6.32 -9.75
CA ASN A 106 2.33 -5.40 -8.62
C ASN A 106 3.08 -4.11 -9.01
N HIS A 107 3.68 -4.05 -10.20
CA HIS A 107 4.46 -2.90 -10.68
C HIS A 107 5.56 -2.43 -9.72
N GLY A 108 6.05 -3.34 -8.87
CA GLY A 108 7.18 -3.08 -7.99
C GLY A 108 8.50 -3.22 -8.75
N GLU A 109 9.35 -2.22 -8.71
CA GLU A 109 10.67 -2.21 -9.34
C GLU A 109 11.78 -2.14 -8.30
N GLY A 110 12.84 -2.91 -8.53
CA GLY A 110 14.00 -2.95 -7.65
C GLY A 110 13.76 -3.73 -6.37
N LYS A 111 14.39 -3.31 -5.28
CA LYS A 111 14.39 -4.02 -4.00
C LYS A 111 13.09 -3.82 -3.24
N LEU A 112 12.46 -4.92 -2.82
CA LEU A 112 11.33 -4.89 -1.90
C LEU A 112 11.79 -4.75 -0.44
N TYR A 113 11.20 -3.80 0.27
CA TYR A 113 11.24 -3.69 1.72
C TYR A 113 9.86 -4.00 2.28
N ALA A 114 9.83 -4.71 3.41
CA ALA A 114 8.58 -5.05 4.07
C ALA A 114 8.66 -4.85 5.59
N SER A 115 7.55 -4.46 6.21
CA SER A 115 7.38 -4.48 7.65
C SER A 115 6.05 -5.10 8.03
N ILE A 116 5.98 -5.70 9.23
CA ILE A 116 4.78 -6.36 9.74
C ILE A 116 4.28 -5.60 10.96
N LEU A 117 3.02 -5.17 10.89
CA LEU A 117 2.27 -4.63 12.02
C LEU A 117 1.36 -5.72 12.58
N LYS A 118 1.33 -5.83 13.89
CA LYS A 118 0.51 -6.80 14.63
C LYS A 118 -0.55 -6.10 15.45
N ASN A 119 -1.53 -6.85 15.92
CA ASN A 119 -2.60 -6.36 16.78
C ASN A 119 -3.35 -5.19 16.16
N ILE A 120 -3.69 -5.34 14.89
CA ILE A 120 -4.42 -4.33 14.13
C ILE A 120 -5.92 -4.68 14.07
N ASN A 121 -6.73 -3.68 13.80
CA ASN A 121 -8.13 -3.89 13.47
C ASN A 121 -8.29 -4.15 11.96
N PHE A 122 -8.30 -5.43 11.57
CA PHE A 122 -8.46 -5.85 10.17
C PHE A 122 -9.74 -5.27 9.56
N SER A 123 -10.87 -5.41 10.24
CA SER A 123 -12.18 -4.98 9.70
C SER A 123 -12.21 -3.49 9.37
N SER A 124 -11.63 -2.65 10.23
CA SER A 124 -11.56 -1.21 10.00
C SER A 124 -10.64 -0.85 8.84
N ALA A 125 -9.47 -1.51 8.73
CA ALA A 125 -8.53 -1.32 7.63
C ALA A 125 -9.12 -1.77 6.29
N TYR A 126 -9.71 -2.97 6.26
CA TYR A 126 -10.33 -3.55 5.07
C TYR A 126 -11.49 -2.68 4.57
N LYS A 127 -12.42 -2.33 5.48
CA LYS A 127 -13.55 -1.43 5.15
C LYS A 127 -13.07 -0.10 4.60
N PHE A 128 -12.01 0.48 5.19
CA PHE A 128 -11.45 1.74 4.68
C PHE A 128 -10.89 1.57 3.26
N ALA A 129 -10.10 0.51 2.99
CA ALA A 129 -9.55 0.25 1.66
C ALA A 129 -10.66 0.07 0.62
N LYS A 130 -11.69 -0.74 0.94
CA LYS A 130 -12.86 -0.94 0.07
C LYS A 130 -13.65 0.35 -0.16
N ASN A 131 -13.88 1.16 0.86
CA ASN A 131 -14.58 2.44 0.71
C ASN A 131 -13.81 3.42 -0.21
N ILE A 132 -12.48 3.37 -0.25
CA ILE A 132 -11.71 4.16 -1.23
C ILE A 132 -11.83 3.55 -2.63
N GLN A 133 -11.82 2.22 -2.75
CA GLN A 133 -12.00 1.50 -3.99
C GLN A 133 -13.36 1.80 -4.64
N GLU A 134 -14.43 1.81 -3.84
CA GLU A 134 -15.81 2.11 -4.27
C GLU A 134 -15.97 3.53 -4.85
N LYS A 135 -15.09 4.48 -4.50
CA LYS A 135 -15.07 5.81 -5.14
C LYS A 135 -14.63 5.76 -6.60
N GLY A 136 -14.11 4.62 -7.06
CA GLY A 136 -13.58 4.44 -8.40
C GLY A 136 -12.29 5.22 -8.60
N ILE A 137 -12.27 6.10 -9.61
CA ILE A 137 -11.11 6.94 -9.92
C ILE A 137 -11.11 8.20 -9.06
N ILE A 138 -9.96 8.53 -8.47
CA ILE A 138 -9.75 9.76 -7.69
C ILE A 138 -8.49 10.48 -8.16
N PRO A 139 -8.38 11.81 -7.94
CA PRO A 139 -7.19 12.55 -8.37
C PRO A 139 -5.91 11.96 -7.79
N TYR A 140 -4.87 11.85 -8.63
CA TYR A 140 -3.57 11.27 -8.27
C TYR A 140 -2.53 12.36 -8.02
N GLY A 141 -1.86 12.31 -6.89
CA GLY A 141 -0.68 13.14 -6.63
C GLY A 141 -0.43 13.37 -5.13
N PRO A 142 0.82 13.73 -4.78
CA PRO A 142 1.20 13.98 -3.39
C PRO A 142 0.56 15.26 -2.81
N PHE A 143 0.33 16.28 -3.65
CA PHE A 143 -0.18 17.59 -3.24
C PHE A 143 -1.56 17.91 -3.82
N VAL A 144 -2.23 16.94 -4.45
CA VAL A 144 -3.55 17.15 -5.04
C VAL A 144 -4.62 17.15 -3.95
N PRO A 145 -5.44 18.22 -3.83
CA PRO A 145 -6.55 18.28 -2.88
C PRO A 145 -7.54 17.14 -3.13
N LYS A 146 -7.98 16.46 -2.06
CA LYS A 146 -8.88 15.29 -2.13
C LYS A 146 -8.34 14.12 -2.97
N GLY A 147 -7.09 14.19 -3.42
CA GLY A 147 -6.40 13.14 -4.15
C GLY A 147 -5.63 12.19 -3.24
N SER A 148 -5.01 11.18 -3.85
CA SER A 148 -4.14 10.21 -3.18
C SER A 148 -2.96 9.81 -4.07
N ASN A 149 -2.03 9.06 -3.48
CA ASN A 149 -1.02 8.26 -4.17
C ASN A 149 -0.82 6.95 -3.40
N CYS A 150 0.01 6.04 -3.90
CA CYS A 150 0.25 4.75 -3.26
C CYS A 150 0.62 4.88 -1.78
N SER A 151 1.56 5.76 -1.45
CA SER A 151 2.03 5.93 -0.07
C SER A 151 1.03 6.62 0.85
N ARG A 152 0.25 7.58 0.36
CA ARG A 152 -0.85 8.21 1.13
C ARG A 152 -1.95 7.21 1.41
N PHE A 153 -2.33 6.39 0.43
CA PHE A 153 -3.31 5.32 0.59
C PHE A 153 -2.87 4.32 1.66
N VAL A 154 -1.63 3.80 1.54
CA VAL A 154 -1.06 2.86 2.51
C VAL A 154 -1.01 3.46 3.91
N SER A 155 -0.47 4.67 4.07
CA SER A 155 -0.41 5.39 5.36
C SER A 155 -1.79 5.57 5.97
N ALA A 156 -2.80 5.98 5.18
CA ALA A 156 -4.16 6.18 5.65
C ALA A 156 -4.81 4.85 6.09
N THR A 157 -4.61 3.76 5.34
CA THR A 157 -5.14 2.44 5.69
C THR A 157 -4.52 1.91 6.98
N ILE A 158 -3.19 2.05 7.17
CA ILE A 158 -2.52 1.69 8.41
C ILE A 158 -3.11 2.49 9.59
N ARG A 159 -3.29 3.78 9.45
CA ARG A 159 -3.87 4.62 10.52
C ARG A 159 -5.30 4.21 10.88
N LYS A 160 -6.07 3.71 9.93
CA LYS A 160 -7.44 3.19 10.16
C LYS A 160 -7.47 1.80 10.78
N SER A 161 -6.35 1.08 10.80
CA SER A 161 -6.23 -0.21 11.47
C SER A 161 -6.00 -0.10 12.98
N ASP A 162 -6.06 1.11 13.54
CA ASP A 162 -5.80 1.39 14.95
C ASP A 162 -4.41 0.92 15.43
N PRO A 163 -3.33 1.34 14.75
CA PRO A 163 -1.99 0.96 15.14
C PRO A 163 -1.63 1.59 16.49
N ASN A 164 -0.54 1.11 17.11
CA ASN A 164 -0.06 1.72 18.34
C ASN A 164 0.22 3.24 18.14
N LEU A 165 0.13 4.00 19.24
CA LEU A 165 0.21 5.46 19.25
C LEU A 165 1.46 5.99 18.54
N ILE A 166 2.62 5.37 18.76
CA ILE A 166 3.91 5.80 18.17
C ILE A 166 3.87 5.67 16.64
N LYS A 167 3.41 4.52 16.12
CA LYS A 167 3.28 4.32 14.67
C LYS A 167 2.25 5.27 14.07
N ASN A 168 1.13 5.50 14.75
CA ASN A 168 0.11 6.44 14.29
C ASN A 168 0.67 7.87 14.18
N LEU A 169 1.39 8.35 15.19
CA LEU A 169 2.02 9.67 15.18
C LEU A 169 3.08 9.79 14.06
N ARG A 170 3.93 8.78 13.87
CA ARG A 170 4.92 8.76 12.77
C ARG A 170 4.28 8.84 11.39
N LEU A 171 3.15 8.19 11.19
CA LEU A 171 2.41 8.22 9.92
C LEU A 171 1.61 9.53 9.74
N GLN A 172 1.17 10.14 10.82
CA GLN A 172 0.44 11.42 10.80
C GLN A 172 1.37 12.59 10.53
N PHE A 173 2.58 12.56 11.09
CA PHE A 173 3.60 13.61 10.96
C PHE A 173 4.87 13.04 10.29
N PRO A 174 4.81 12.71 9.00
CA PRO A 174 6.00 12.25 8.29
C PRO A 174 7.03 13.39 8.21
N PHE A 175 8.32 13.07 8.39
CA PHE A 175 9.42 14.03 8.17
C PHE A 175 9.65 14.34 6.69
N SER A 176 8.62 14.24 5.87
CA SER A 176 8.61 14.50 4.44
C SER A 176 7.34 15.26 4.09
N LEU A 177 7.37 16.02 2.99
CA LEU A 177 6.22 16.84 2.52
C LEU A 177 4.97 15.97 2.23
N SER A 178 5.15 14.71 1.94
CA SER A 178 4.08 13.72 1.74
C SER A 178 4.56 12.34 2.17
N PRO A 179 3.70 11.43 2.63
CA PRO A 179 4.06 10.04 2.86
C PRO A 179 4.79 9.44 1.66
N CYS A 180 5.88 8.71 1.92
CA CYS A 180 6.66 8.04 0.90
C CYS A 180 6.81 6.54 1.23
N PRO A 181 7.16 5.66 0.25
CA PRO A 181 7.21 4.22 0.46
C PRO A 181 8.09 3.81 1.65
N LYS A 182 9.31 4.35 1.75
CA LYS A 182 10.25 4.04 2.84
C LYS A 182 9.76 4.44 4.23
N ARG A 183 8.87 5.43 4.33
CA ARG A 183 8.34 5.89 5.64
C ARG A 183 7.16 5.06 6.12
N ASN A 184 6.48 4.39 5.23
CA ASN A 184 5.38 3.50 5.56
C ASN A 184 5.88 2.17 6.15
N VAL A 185 7.00 1.69 5.68
CA VAL A 185 7.71 0.50 6.19
C VAL A 185 8.54 0.85 7.43
#